data_40bc4371f563ad2c9b3d054c5da1b35f
#
_entry.id   40bc4371f563ad2c9b3d054c5da1b35f
#
_cell.length_a   1.000
_cell.length_b   1.000
_cell.length_c   1.000
_cell.angle_alpha   90.00
_cell.angle_beta   90.00
_cell.angle_gamma   90.00
#
_symmetry.space_group_name_H-M   'P 1'
#
loop_
_entity.id
_entity.type
_entity.pdbx_description
1 polymer ?
#
loop_
_entity_poly.entity_id
_entity_poly.type
_entity_poly.pdbx_seq_one_letter_code
_entity_poly.pdbx_strand_id
1 'polypeptide(L)'
;MLPEEFWQANEHGVRGGIELGFMSTTLDRAVALGFASNEQGTPSTVFEIQMGMIDRGAAVQWCSQFPEEAEILFAPLVGLEVVGNPGVEGTTIVVELRLNCNLHDLTIEQILAKMQKVRRFILCAVNAQCESVECIVLKQLILVAL
;
A
#
# COMPACT_ATOMS: atom_id res chain seq x y z
N MET A 1 -4.39 -12.11 -0.02
CA MET A 1 -4.45 -11.80 1.44
C MET A 1 -3.12 -11.16 1.82
N LEU A 2 -3.12 -10.10 2.62
CA LEU A 2 -1.89 -9.44 3.07
C LEU A 2 -1.09 -10.39 3.98
N PRO A 3 0.24 -10.37 3.94
CA PRO A 3 1.08 -11.21 4.79
C PRO A 3 0.89 -10.85 6.27
N GLU A 4 1.09 -11.83 7.14
CA GLU A 4 0.90 -11.66 8.59
C GLU A 4 1.81 -10.55 9.15
N GLU A 5 3.02 -10.44 8.63
CA GLU A 5 4.00 -9.42 9.01
C GLU A 5 3.52 -7.99 8.77
N PHE A 6 2.59 -7.80 7.84
CA PHE A 6 1.98 -6.50 7.57
C PHE A 6 1.16 -5.99 8.78
N TRP A 7 0.54 -6.92 9.50
CA TRP A 7 -0.33 -6.63 10.64
C TRP A 7 0.39 -6.56 11.97
N GLN A 8 1.57 -7.20 12.06
CA GLN A 8 2.34 -7.23 13.30
C GLN A 8 3.14 -5.95 13.48
N ALA A 9 2.98 -5.32 14.65
CA ALA A 9 3.81 -4.20 15.04
C ALA A 9 5.27 -4.67 15.28
N ASN A 10 6.23 -3.91 14.76
CA ASN A 10 7.62 -4.12 15.12
C ASN A 10 7.93 -3.57 16.53
N GLU A 11 9.19 -3.68 16.98
CA GLU A 11 9.68 -3.17 18.26
C GLU A 11 9.44 -1.66 18.49
N HIS A 12 9.17 -0.89 17.40
CA HIS A 12 8.84 0.53 17.43
C HIS A 12 7.34 0.82 17.26
N GLY A 13 6.50 -0.22 17.33
CA GLY A 13 5.05 -0.08 17.19
C GLY A 13 4.57 0.19 15.76
N VAL A 14 5.43 0.10 14.74
CA VAL A 14 5.08 0.36 13.34
C VAL A 14 4.55 -0.91 12.69
N ARG A 15 3.35 -0.83 12.09
CA ARG A 15 2.72 -1.87 11.26
C ARG A 15 2.71 -1.42 9.80
N GLY A 16 2.74 -2.35 8.87
CA GLY A 16 2.68 -2.05 7.44
C GLY A 16 3.78 -2.74 6.65
N GLY A 17 4.13 -2.17 5.50
CA GLY A 17 5.09 -2.76 4.58
C GLY A 17 5.74 -1.74 3.68
N ILE A 18 6.27 -2.22 2.55
CA ILE A 18 6.82 -1.38 1.50
C ILE A 18 6.28 -1.89 0.17
N GLU A 19 5.80 -0.96 -0.65
CA GLU A 19 5.48 -1.25 -2.04
C GLU A 19 6.77 -1.15 -2.86
N LEU A 20 7.15 -2.25 -3.48
CA LEU A 20 8.40 -2.34 -4.23
C LEU A 20 8.28 -1.80 -5.65
N GLY A 21 7.08 -1.82 -6.22
CA GLY A 21 6.78 -1.34 -7.56
C GLY A 21 6.18 0.06 -7.58
N PHE A 22 5.79 0.49 -8.75
CA PHE A 22 4.90 1.64 -8.89
C PHE A 22 3.53 1.28 -8.33
N MET A 23 2.99 2.16 -7.49
CA MET A 23 1.69 1.98 -6.86
C MET A 23 0.68 2.90 -7.54
N SER A 24 -0.22 2.30 -8.31
CA SER A 24 -1.34 3.00 -8.94
C SER A 24 -2.50 3.10 -7.96
N THR A 25 -3.06 4.28 -7.85
CA THR A 25 -4.17 4.59 -6.94
C THR A 25 -5.18 5.47 -7.65
N THR A 26 -6.37 5.62 -7.09
CA THR A 26 -7.42 6.49 -7.64
C THR A 26 -7.95 7.46 -6.60
N LEU A 27 -8.40 8.63 -7.04
CA LEU A 27 -9.16 9.57 -6.22
C LEU A 27 -10.66 9.22 -6.13
N ASP A 28 -11.13 8.31 -6.97
CA ASP A 28 -12.52 7.90 -7.00
C ASP A 28 -12.73 6.60 -6.19
N ARG A 29 -13.44 6.73 -5.07
CA ARG A 29 -13.78 5.58 -4.21
C ARG A 29 -14.58 4.50 -4.96
N ALA A 30 -15.46 4.89 -5.89
CA ALA A 30 -16.26 3.92 -6.63
C ALA A 30 -15.40 3.08 -7.57
N VAL A 31 -14.39 3.69 -8.19
CA VAL A 31 -13.39 3.00 -9.02
C VAL A 31 -12.61 2.00 -8.16
N ALA A 32 -12.09 2.42 -7.00
CA ALA A 32 -11.34 1.54 -6.11
C ALA A 32 -12.17 0.34 -5.64
N LEU A 33 -13.42 0.58 -5.22
CA LEU A 33 -14.33 -0.49 -4.80
C LEU A 33 -14.72 -1.40 -5.96
N GLY A 34 -14.88 -0.85 -7.18
CA GLY A 34 -15.13 -1.62 -8.39
C GLY A 34 -14.02 -2.64 -8.69
N PHE A 35 -12.77 -2.22 -8.58
CA PHE A 35 -11.63 -3.12 -8.75
C PHE A 35 -11.47 -4.13 -7.59
N ALA A 36 -11.82 -3.73 -6.37
CA ALA A 36 -11.77 -4.61 -5.21
C ALA A 36 -12.90 -5.65 -5.23
N SER A 37 -14.03 -5.37 -5.90
CA SER A 37 -15.18 -6.27 -5.94
C SER A 37 -14.85 -7.49 -6.81
N ASN A 38 -14.92 -8.68 -6.18
CA ASN A 38 -14.79 -9.96 -6.89
C ASN A 38 -16.16 -10.60 -7.06
N GLU A 39 -16.44 -11.13 -8.25
CA GLU A 39 -17.67 -11.90 -8.54
C GLU A 39 -17.86 -13.12 -7.62
N GLN A 40 -16.80 -13.58 -6.98
CA GLN A 40 -16.78 -14.76 -6.13
C GLN A 40 -17.11 -14.49 -4.65
N GLY A 41 -17.39 -13.23 -4.24
CA GLY A 41 -17.71 -12.88 -2.86
C GLY A 41 -16.57 -13.09 -1.85
N THR A 42 -15.33 -13.20 -2.33
CA THR A 42 -14.15 -13.28 -1.46
C THR A 42 -13.88 -11.92 -0.81
N PRO A 43 -13.45 -11.90 0.47
CA PRO A 43 -13.07 -10.65 1.12
C PRO A 43 -12.01 -9.92 0.31
N SER A 44 -12.26 -8.63 0.06
CA SER A 44 -11.32 -7.74 -0.62
C SER A 44 -10.71 -6.76 0.39
N THR A 45 -9.58 -6.17 0.02
CA THR A 45 -8.93 -5.15 0.85
C THR A 45 -8.75 -3.88 0.01
N VAL A 46 -9.16 -2.75 0.56
CA VAL A 46 -8.94 -1.42 -0.01
C VAL A 46 -8.07 -0.63 0.95
N PHE A 47 -7.07 0.02 0.42
CA PHE A 47 -6.22 0.94 1.16
C PHE A 47 -6.73 2.37 0.98
N GLU A 48 -6.98 3.05 2.10
CA GLU A 48 -7.31 4.46 2.14
C GLU A 48 -6.05 5.24 2.55
N ILE A 49 -5.54 6.07 1.63
CA ILE A 49 -4.26 6.74 1.80
C ILE A 49 -4.48 8.22 2.04
N GLN A 50 -3.96 8.72 3.15
CA GLN A 50 -3.90 10.16 3.40
C GLN A 50 -2.68 10.75 2.67
N MET A 51 -2.94 11.65 1.73
CA MET A 51 -1.90 12.42 1.06
C MET A 51 -1.60 13.71 1.79
N GLY A 52 -0.33 13.94 2.08
CA GLY A 52 0.19 15.20 2.59
C GLY A 52 0.73 16.12 1.49
N MET A 53 1.32 17.22 1.90
CA MET A 53 1.98 18.13 0.95
C MET A 53 3.25 17.53 0.32
N ILE A 54 3.92 16.61 1.02
CA ILE A 54 5.17 15.98 0.60
C ILE A 54 4.89 14.55 0.11
N ASP A 55 4.04 13.83 0.83
CA ASP A 55 3.73 12.42 0.59
C ASP A 55 2.56 12.29 -0.40
N ARG A 56 2.76 12.79 -1.60
CA ARG A 56 1.76 12.71 -2.68
C ARG A 56 2.35 12.10 -3.93
N GLY A 57 1.50 11.32 -4.64
CA GLY A 57 1.83 10.78 -5.93
C GLY A 57 1.68 11.80 -7.07
N ALA A 58 2.01 11.36 -8.26
CA ALA A 58 1.84 12.13 -9.48
C ALA A 58 0.44 11.88 -10.07
N ALA A 59 -0.31 12.96 -10.35
CA ALA A 59 -1.54 12.86 -11.10
C ALA A 59 -1.20 12.58 -12.57
N VAL A 60 -1.55 11.39 -13.06
CA VAL A 60 -1.22 10.92 -14.42
C VAL A 60 -2.43 10.90 -15.35
N GLN A 61 -3.56 11.42 -14.91
CA GLN A 61 -4.81 11.48 -15.67
C GLN A 61 -4.64 12.07 -17.08
N TRP A 62 -3.78 13.09 -17.24
CA TRP A 62 -3.52 13.79 -18.50
C TRP A 62 -2.81 12.93 -19.55
N CYS A 63 -2.17 11.83 -19.18
CA CYS A 63 -1.48 10.92 -20.09
C CYS A 63 -1.96 9.47 -19.95
N SER A 64 -2.93 9.21 -19.07
CA SER A 64 -3.52 7.88 -18.89
C SER A 64 -4.37 7.48 -20.09
N GLN A 65 -4.38 6.18 -20.37
CA GLN A 65 -5.30 5.57 -21.33
C GLN A 65 -6.75 5.56 -20.79
N PHE A 66 -6.91 5.64 -19.46
CA PHE A 66 -8.18 5.65 -18.75
C PHE A 66 -8.29 6.89 -17.85
N PRO A 67 -8.49 8.08 -18.43
CA PRO A 67 -8.48 9.34 -17.68
C PRO A 67 -9.62 9.43 -16.64
N GLU A 68 -10.69 8.65 -16.81
CA GLU A 68 -11.82 8.56 -15.88
C GLU A 68 -11.45 7.92 -14.53
N GLU A 69 -10.37 7.19 -14.46
CA GLU A 69 -9.90 6.56 -13.22
C GLU A 69 -9.26 7.56 -12.24
N ALA A 70 -9.04 8.80 -12.66
CA ALA A 70 -8.40 9.85 -11.84
C ALA A 70 -7.14 9.35 -11.11
N GLU A 71 -6.26 8.69 -11.86
CA GLU A 71 -5.12 7.96 -11.36
C GLU A 71 -4.06 8.85 -10.71
N ILE A 72 -3.62 8.43 -9.53
CA ILE A 72 -2.45 8.96 -8.82
C ILE A 72 -1.40 7.85 -8.73
N LEU A 73 -0.23 8.09 -9.28
CA LEU A 73 0.86 7.13 -9.33
C LEU A 73 1.95 7.49 -8.32
N PHE A 74 2.26 6.54 -7.44
CA PHE A 74 3.39 6.67 -6.50
C PHE A 74 4.61 5.95 -7.01
N ALA A 75 5.79 6.51 -6.67
CA ALA A 75 7.08 5.93 -7.02
C ALA A 75 7.30 4.58 -6.30
N PRO A 76 8.19 3.73 -6.82
CA PRO A 76 8.61 2.52 -6.12
C PRO A 76 9.22 2.81 -4.75
N LEU A 77 9.20 1.80 -3.89
CA LEU A 77 9.80 1.81 -2.55
C LEU A 77 9.11 2.77 -1.55
N VAL A 78 7.82 2.98 -1.75
CA VAL A 78 7.01 3.75 -0.80
C VAL A 78 6.73 2.92 0.45
N GLY A 79 7.02 3.50 1.62
CA GLY A 79 6.65 2.91 2.91
C GLY A 79 5.15 3.09 3.17
N LEU A 80 4.49 2.01 3.53
CA LEU A 80 3.09 1.94 3.91
C LEU A 80 3.00 1.70 5.42
N GLU A 81 2.43 2.65 6.15
CA GLU A 81 2.23 2.53 7.60
C GLU A 81 0.74 2.48 7.90
N VAL A 82 0.30 1.40 8.57
CA VAL A 82 -1.10 1.23 8.97
C VAL A 82 -1.43 2.19 10.10
N VAL A 83 -2.45 3.01 9.90
CA VAL A 83 -2.99 3.94 10.89
C VAL A 83 -4.25 3.34 11.49
N GLY A 84 -4.33 3.32 12.82
CA GLY A 84 -5.53 2.81 13.50
C GLY A 84 -5.79 1.31 13.31
N ASN A 85 -7.05 0.93 13.33
CA ASN A 85 -7.52 -0.43 13.11
C ASN A 85 -8.27 -0.52 11.79
N PRO A 86 -8.16 -1.65 11.07
CA PRO A 86 -8.92 -1.86 9.84
C PRO A 86 -10.42 -1.74 10.08
N GLY A 87 -11.11 -1.05 9.19
CA GLY A 87 -12.56 -1.03 9.11
C GLY A 87 -13.10 -2.16 8.25
N VAL A 88 -14.37 -2.50 8.39
CA VAL A 88 -15.06 -3.47 7.54
C VAL A 88 -16.29 -2.83 6.94
N GLU A 89 -16.36 -2.78 5.62
CA GLU A 89 -17.50 -2.28 4.86
C GLU A 89 -18.06 -3.42 3.98
N GLY A 90 -19.13 -4.05 4.44
CA GLY A 90 -19.68 -5.23 3.77
C GLY A 90 -18.67 -6.38 3.73
N THR A 91 -18.20 -6.76 2.55
CA THR A 91 -17.16 -7.79 2.34
C THR A 91 -15.75 -7.20 2.16
N THR A 92 -15.62 -5.86 2.22
CA THR A 92 -14.36 -5.16 1.99
C THR A 92 -13.74 -4.72 3.30
N ILE A 93 -12.46 -5.03 3.47
CA ILE A 93 -11.63 -4.53 4.57
C ILE A 93 -11.01 -3.22 4.11
N VAL A 94 -11.27 -2.14 4.82
CA VAL A 94 -10.66 -0.83 4.57
C VAL A 94 -9.53 -0.60 5.56
N VAL A 95 -8.35 -0.33 5.04
CA VAL A 95 -7.14 -0.11 5.83
C VAL A 95 -6.64 1.30 5.57
N GLU A 96 -6.66 2.13 6.61
CA GLU A 96 -6.10 3.47 6.53
C GLU A 96 -4.57 3.41 6.57
N LEU A 97 -3.95 4.05 5.58
CA LEU A 97 -2.49 4.08 5.45
C LEU A 97 -1.97 5.52 5.44
N ARG A 98 -0.84 5.68 6.08
CA ARG A 98 0.04 6.82 5.90
C ARG A 98 1.25 6.41 5.06
N LEU A 99 1.57 7.21 4.04
CA LEU A 99 2.75 6.99 3.23
C LEU A 99 3.98 7.61 3.87
N ASN A 100 5.11 7.00 3.64
CA ASN A 100 6.38 7.55 3.98
C ASN A 100 7.28 7.57 2.73
N CYS A 101 7.24 8.69 2.03
CA CYS A 101 8.09 8.97 0.88
C CYS A 101 9.38 9.68 1.28
N ASN A 102 9.47 10.20 2.51
CA ASN A 102 10.60 10.96 3.03
C ASN A 102 11.04 10.47 4.42
N LEU A 103 12.28 10.05 4.51
CA LEU A 103 12.89 9.61 5.77
C LEU A 103 13.35 10.79 6.65
N HIS A 104 13.16 12.03 6.22
CA HIS A 104 13.73 13.20 6.89
C HIS A 104 13.08 13.58 8.23
N ASP A 105 11.83 13.16 8.47
CA ASP A 105 11.10 13.50 9.71
C ASP A 105 11.09 12.38 10.75
N LEU A 106 11.89 11.34 10.53
CA LEU A 106 11.95 10.20 11.42
C LEU A 106 13.18 10.25 12.30
N THR A 107 13.04 9.80 13.55
CA THR A 107 14.21 9.54 14.37
C THR A 107 15.08 8.43 13.73
N ILE A 108 16.37 8.40 14.08
CA ILE A 108 17.31 7.38 13.56
C ILE A 108 16.78 5.98 13.87
N GLU A 109 16.18 5.77 15.04
CA GLU A 109 15.59 4.50 15.45
C GLU A 109 14.42 4.10 14.53
N GLN A 110 13.54 5.03 14.19
CA GLN A 110 12.42 4.78 13.28
C GLN A 110 12.89 4.47 11.86
N ILE A 111 13.94 5.15 11.39
CA ILE A 111 14.57 4.85 10.10
C ILE A 111 15.16 3.45 10.11
N LEU A 112 15.92 3.10 11.14
CA LEU A 112 16.52 1.77 11.28
C LEU A 112 15.46 0.67 11.36
N ALA A 113 14.37 0.91 12.07
CA ALA A 113 13.24 -0.03 12.14
C ALA A 113 12.58 -0.25 10.79
N LYS A 114 12.35 0.82 10.02
CA LYS A 114 11.81 0.72 8.66
C LYS A 114 12.79 -0.01 7.74
N MET A 115 14.08 0.27 7.80
CA MET A 115 15.10 -0.44 7.02
C MET A 115 15.16 -1.94 7.36
N GLN A 116 14.99 -2.31 8.62
CA GLN A 116 14.96 -3.72 9.03
C GLN A 116 13.73 -4.44 8.48
N LYS A 117 12.55 -3.78 8.46
CA LYS A 117 11.34 -4.33 7.80
C LYS A 117 11.56 -4.55 6.31
N VAL A 118 12.15 -3.57 5.61
CA VAL A 118 12.51 -3.68 4.19
C VAL A 118 13.42 -4.89 3.97
N ARG A 119 14.48 -5.00 4.77
CA ARG A 119 15.44 -6.11 4.66
C ARG A 119 14.77 -7.47 4.85
N ARG A 120 13.88 -7.60 5.85
CA ARG A 120 13.11 -8.84 6.05
C ARG A 120 12.20 -9.15 4.87
N PHE A 121 11.49 -8.14 4.35
CA PHE A 121 10.61 -8.30 3.21
C PHE A 121 11.36 -8.70 1.94
N ILE A 122 12.50 -8.05 1.66
CA ILE A 122 13.37 -8.41 0.53
C ILE A 122 13.93 -9.82 0.70
N LEU A 123 14.36 -10.20 1.91
CA LEU A 123 14.85 -11.55 2.18
C LEU A 123 13.74 -12.60 2.02
N CYS A 124 12.51 -12.34 2.46
CA CYS A 124 11.37 -13.21 2.20
C CYS A 124 11.03 -13.30 0.72
N ALA A 125 11.03 -12.19 -0.01
CA ALA A 125 10.78 -12.18 -1.44
C ALA A 125 11.86 -12.92 -2.22
N VAL A 126 13.13 -12.77 -1.84
CA VAL A 126 14.26 -13.49 -2.46
C VAL A 126 14.21 -14.99 -2.13
N ASN A 127 13.85 -15.37 -0.90
CA ASN A 127 13.70 -16.79 -0.52
C ASN A 127 12.45 -17.42 -1.16
N ALA A 128 11.36 -16.67 -1.36
CA ALA A 128 10.16 -17.14 -2.07
C ALA A 128 10.39 -17.34 -3.58
N GLN A 129 11.40 -16.72 -4.17
CA GLN A 129 11.79 -16.95 -5.57
C GLN A 129 12.39 -18.35 -5.79
N CYS A 130 12.65 -19.12 -4.75
CA CYS A 130 13.13 -20.49 -4.89
C CYS A 130 12.01 -21.52 -5.14
N GLU A 131 10.72 -21.17 -4.98
CA GLU A 131 9.60 -22.13 -5.17
C GLU A 131 8.37 -21.54 -5.86
N SER A 132 8.46 -20.90 -6.93
CA SER A 132 7.38 -20.37 -7.76
C SER A 132 7.42 -18.83 -7.90
N VAL A 133 7.70 -18.43 -9.12
CA VAL A 133 7.59 -17.07 -9.63
C VAL A 133 6.10 -16.67 -9.70
N GLU A 134 5.49 -16.47 -8.56
CA GLU A 134 4.34 -15.58 -8.46
C GLU A 134 4.80 -14.38 -7.66
N CYS A 135 5.38 -13.43 -8.39
CA CYS A 135 5.45 -12.05 -7.94
C CYS A 135 4.01 -11.69 -7.52
N ILE A 136 3.77 -11.65 -6.22
CA ILE A 136 2.55 -11.07 -5.68
C ILE A 136 2.66 -9.58 -6.00
N VAL A 137 2.37 -9.25 -7.24
CA VAL A 137 1.95 -7.91 -7.60
C VAL A 137 0.69 -7.74 -6.79
N LEU A 138 0.80 -7.01 -5.67
CA LEU A 138 -0.35 -6.52 -4.94
C LEU A 138 -1.14 -5.65 -5.93
N LYS A 139 -1.95 -6.29 -6.78
CA LYS A 139 -3.01 -5.62 -7.54
C LYS A 139 -4.10 -5.23 -6.55
N GLN A 140 -3.72 -4.42 -5.59
CA GLN A 140 -4.65 -3.76 -4.72
C GLN A 140 -4.74 -2.32 -5.20
N LEU A 141 -5.87 -1.99 -5.77
CA LEU A 141 -6.16 -0.59 -6.04
C LEU A 141 -6.32 0.12 -4.71
N ILE A 142 -5.59 1.19 -4.60
CA ILE A 142 -5.50 1.99 -3.41
C ILE A 142 -6.32 3.25 -3.63
N LEU A 143 -7.30 3.46 -2.77
CA LEU A 143 -8.08 4.69 -2.73
C LEU A 143 -7.29 5.74 -1.98
N VAL A 144 -7.12 6.91 -2.59
CA VAL A 144 -6.58 8.10 -1.93
C VAL A 144 -7.77 8.96 -1.51
N ALA A 145 -7.95 9.15 -0.21
CA ALA A 145 -8.88 10.14 0.34
C ALA A 145 -8.13 11.48 0.52
N LEU A 146 -8.78 12.58 0.15
CA LEU A 146 -8.33 13.96 0.39
C LEU A 146 -8.67 14.39 1.81
#